data_dffa8d5001fc2bf4b863ee9762f6d29e
#
_entry.id   dffa8d5001fc2bf4b863ee9762f6d29e
#
_cell.length_a   1.000
_cell.length_b   1.000
_cell.length_c   1.000
_cell.angle_alpha   90.00
_cell.angle_beta   90.00
_cell.angle_gamma   90.00
#
_symmetry.space_group_name_H-M   'P 1'
#
loop_
_entity.id
_entity.type
_entity.pdbx_description
1 polymer ?
#
loop_
_entity_poly.entity_id
_entity_poly.type
_entity_poly.pdbx_seq_one_letter_code
_entity_poly.pdbx_strand_id
1 'polypeptide(L)'
;LTELWNYPKYDVPRKVGGYYFFFENDGLRNQSVLYRQQGLSGKPEPFLDPNTLSDQGTVALIDVSFSKDDRYLAYAAASAGSDWVEIRVMETATGRTLPDVIRWVKFSGAVWSGEGFYYSGYDEPDRAQLLSGQNRDQKVYYHRLGTAQADDILIYGDPEHPLRYFSGWESDDGRWLFVLASEGTSGSEVLFRPADKEEPFRTLLAGFANDYAPVECRDDKLYVVTNDSAANYRLARIDLLEPRGLETVIAEHPDDLLEAVAPGGGYLWVKYLRNAQNKIYKYDYEGNRQADVPLPAIGSVPSFGCKDR
;
A
#
# COMPACT_ATOMS: atom_id res chain seq x y z
N LEU A 1 7.01 -33.58 4.85
CA LEU A 1 6.74 -32.12 4.71
C LEU A 1 6.99 -31.67 3.27
N THR A 2 8.16 -31.95 2.67
CA THR A 2 8.50 -31.55 1.29
C THR A 2 7.44 -32.00 0.27
N GLU A 3 6.96 -33.26 0.36
CA GLU A 3 5.94 -33.80 -0.52
C GLU A 3 4.59 -33.03 -0.38
N LEU A 4 4.23 -32.62 0.82
CA LEU A 4 3.01 -31.83 1.10
C LEU A 4 3.10 -30.39 0.60
N TRP A 5 4.32 -29.82 0.52
CA TRP A 5 4.56 -28.47 0.01
C TRP A 5 4.76 -28.40 -1.50
N ASN A 6 5.10 -29.51 -2.12
CA ASN A 6 5.43 -29.57 -3.54
C ASN A 6 4.17 -29.57 -4.42
N TYR A 7 3.48 -28.43 -4.43
CA TYR A 7 2.37 -28.17 -5.34
C TYR A 7 2.45 -26.71 -5.85
N PRO A 8 2.02 -26.47 -7.09
CA PRO A 8 2.01 -25.11 -7.64
C PRO A 8 1.08 -24.19 -6.86
N LYS A 9 1.56 -22.98 -6.58
CA LYS A 9 0.84 -21.91 -5.89
C LYS A 9 0.75 -20.70 -6.80
N TYR A 10 -0.43 -20.12 -6.91
CA TYR A 10 -0.72 -18.99 -7.79
C TYR A 10 -1.46 -17.91 -7.02
N ASP A 11 -1.12 -16.65 -7.31
CA ASP A 11 -1.92 -15.52 -6.88
C ASP A 11 -2.98 -15.16 -7.94
N VAL A 12 -3.95 -14.33 -7.53
CA VAL A 12 -4.95 -13.79 -8.46
C VAL A 12 -4.28 -12.85 -9.45
N PRO A 13 -4.45 -13.06 -10.77
CA PRO A 13 -3.87 -12.19 -11.78
C PRO A 13 -4.40 -10.76 -11.70
N ARG A 14 -3.48 -9.79 -11.69
CA ARG A 14 -3.78 -8.36 -11.77
C ARG A 14 -3.58 -7.86 -13.19
N LYS A 15 -4.60 -7.23 -13.78
CA LYS A 15 -4.48 -6.58 -15.08
C LYS A 15 -3.75 -5.25 -14.95
N VAL A 16 -2.66 -5.09 -15.74
CA VAL A 16 -1.84 -3.86 -15.83
C VAL A 16 -1.54 -3.62 -17.29
N GLY A 17 -2.09 -2.56 -17.85
CA GLY A 17 -1.99 -2.30 -19.30
C GLY A 17 -2.55 -3.47 -20.13
N GLY A 18 -1.76 -3.96 -21.06
CA GLY A 18 -2.10 -5.11 -21.92
C GLY A 18 -1.77 -6.49 -21.32
N TYR A 19 -1.25 -6.54 -20.10
CA TYR A 19 -0.78 -7.75 -19.47
C TYR A 19 -1.57 -8.10 -18.21
N TYR A 20 -1.51 -9.40 -17.83
CA TYR A 20 -1.88 -9.91 -16.52
C TYR A 20 -0.62 -10.30 -15.77
N PHE A 21 -0.44 -9.77 -14.57
CA PHE A 21 0.68 -10.07 -13.68
C PHE A 21 0.18 -10.93 -12.52
N PHE A 22 0.93 -11.95 -12.17
CA PHE A 22 0.63 -12.84 -11.05
C PHE A 22 1.90 -13.49 -10.51
N PHE A 23 1.90 -13.81 -9.22
CA PHE A 23 2.96 -14.61 -8.64
C PHE A 23 2.66 -16.10 -8.79
N GLU A 24 3.71 -16.84 -9.10
CA GLU A 24 3.69 -18.31 -9.17
C GLU A 24 4.90 -18.87 -8.44
N ASN A 25 4.66 -19.95 -7.68
CA ASN A 25 5.70 -20.81 -7.13
C ASN A 25 5.41 -22.25 -7.55
N ASP A 26 6.38 -22.92 -8.16
CA ASP A 26 6.25 -24.31 -8.61
C ASP A 26 6.13 -25.34 -7.46
N GLY A 27 6.30 -24.88 -6.23
CA GLY A 27 6.14 -25.65 -5.00
C GLY A 27 7.39 -25.63 -4.12
N LEU A 28 8.58 -25.66 -4.70
CA LEU A 28 9.85 -25.79 -3.96
C LEU A 28 10.82 -24.61 -4.13
N ARG A 29 10.51 -23.62 -4.93
CA ARG A 29 11.33 -22.41 -5.02
C ARG A 29 11.31 -21.62 -3.72
N ASN A 30 12.45 -21.04 -3.36
CA ASN A 30 12.56 -20.19 -2.17
C ASN A 30 11.59 -19.00 -2.22
N GLN A 31 11.46 -18.37 -3.39
CA GLN A 31 10.62 -17.20 -3.62
C GLN A 31 9.69 -17.46 -4.81
N SER A 32 8.47 -16.89 -4.72
CA SER A 32 7.55 -16.86 -5.87
C SER A 32 8.09 -15.92 -6.95
N VAL A 33 7.88 -16.28 -8.19
CA VAL A 33 8.29 -15.49 -9.37
C VAL A 33 7.10 -14.68 -9.84
N LEU A 34 7.32 -13.41 -10.14
CA LEU A 34 6.31 -12.58 -10.80
C LEU A 34 6.32 -12.88 -12.30
N TYR A 35 5.22 -13.43 -12.78
CA TYR A 35 4.97 -13.66 -14.20
C TYR A 35 4.13 -12.56 -14.81
N ARG A 36 4.25 -12.38 -16.12
CA ARG A 36 3.30 -11.61 -16.91
C ARG A 36 2.77 -12.44 -18.07
N GLN A 37 1.54 -12.16 -18.49
CA GLN A 37 0.85 -12.84 -19.58
C GLN A 37 0.11 -11.80 -20.43
N GLN A 38 0.29 -11.82 -21.73
CA GLN A 38 -0.40 -10.93 -22.63
C GLN A 38 -1.85 -11.40 -22.84
N GLY A 39 -2.82 -10.64 -22.36
CA GLY A 39 -4.24 -11.03 -22.40
C GLY A 39 -4.51 -12.31 -21.60
N LEU A 40 -5.70 -12.87 -21.71
CA LEU A 40 -6.12 -14.07 -20.96
C LEU A 40 -5.61 -15.39 -21.57
N SER A 41 -5.22 -15.39 -22.83
CA SER A 41 -4.81 -16.60 -23.57
C SER A 41 -3.33 -16.62 -23.95
N GLY A 42 -2.57 -15.60 -23.60
CA GLY A 42 -1.15 -15.55 -23.84
C GLY A 42 -0.38 -16.59 -23.01
N LYS A 43 0.84 -16.90 -23.41
CA LYS A 43 1.72 -17.74 -22.62
C LYS A 43 2.33 -16.94 -21.48
N PRO A 44 2.27 -17.40 -20.23
CA PRO A 44 2.99 -16.77 -19.12
C PRO A 44 4.50 -16.76 -19.37
N GLU A 45 5.15 -15.66 -19.06
CA GLU A 45 6.60 -15.51 -19.07
C GLU A 45 7.09 -14.91 -17.75
N PRO A 46 8.24 -15.35 -17.20
CA PRO A 46 8.83 -14.73 -16.03
C PRO A 46 9.12 -13.26 -16.29
N PHE A 47 8.70 -12.39 -15.37
CA PHE A 47 8.94 -10.95 -15.47
C PHE A 47 9.96 -10.47 -14.43
N LEU A 48 9.81 -10.91 -13.17
CA LEU A 48 10.75 -10.64 -12.09
C LEU A 48 10.92 -11.90 -11.24
N ASP A 49 12.12 -12.47 -11.26
CA ASP A 49 12.46 -13.65 -10.47
C ASP A 49 13.40 -13.27 -9.32
N PRO A 50 12.91 -13.15 -8.08
CA PRO A 50 13.73 -12.78 -6.94
C PRO A 50 14.82 -13.82 -6.61
N ASN A 51 14.64 -15.09 -7.03
CA ASN A 51 15.65 -16.14 -6.83
C ASN A 51 16.94 -15.87 -7.61
N THR A 52 16.90 -15.00 -8.63
CA THR A 52 18.06 -14.62 -9.46
C THR A 52 18.72 -13.29 -9.04
N LEU A 53 18.13 -12.58 -8.06
CA LEU A 53 18.65 -11.28 -7.61
C LEU A 53 19.88 -11.40 -6.68
N SER A 54 20.20 -12.61 -6.24
CA SER A 54 21.44 -12.91 -5.52
C SER A 54 21.92 -14.32 -5.82
N ASP A 55 23.23 -14.56 -5.69
CA ASP A 55 23.84 -15.90 -5.93
C ASP A 55 23.27 -16.99 -5.00
N GLN A 56 22.78 -16.61 -3.83
CA GLN A 56 22.24 -17.52 -2.81
C GLN A 56 20.70 -17.62 -2.83
N GLY A 57 20.01 -16.85 -3.67
CA GLY A 57 18.54 -16.81 -3.72
C GLY A 57 17.89 -16.34 -2.41
N THR A 58 18.58 -15.46 -1.64
CA THR A 58 18.15 -14.99 -0.33
C THR A 58 17.44 -13.62 -0.39
N VAL A 59 17.21 -13.09 -1.58
CA VAL A 59 16.47 -11.84 -1.78
C VAL A 59 14.98 -12.15 -1.81
N ALA A 60 14.21 -11.44 -0.97
CA ALA A 60 12.75 -11.51 -0.95
C ALA A 60 12.15 -10.20 -1.47
N LEU A 61 11.08 -10.28 -2.24
CA LEU A 61 10.25 -9.12 -2.57
C LEU A 61 9.35 -8.84 -1.38
N ILE A 62 9.41 -7.61 -0.87
CA ILE A 62 8.60 -7.16 0.26
C ILE A 62 7.37 -6.41 -0.23
N ASP A 63 7.50 -5.66 -1.33
CA ASP A 63 6.41 -4.93 -1.95
C ASP A 63 6.58 -4.86 -3.46
N VAL A 64 5.46 -4.79 -4.16
CA VAL A 64 5.38 -4.61 -5.62
C VAL A 64 4.22 -3.68 -5.92
N SER A 65 4.50 -2.53 -6.53
CA SER A 65 3.50 -1.54 -6.90
C SER A 65 3.63 -1.10 -8.35
N PHE A 66 2.50 -0.93 -9.04
CA PHE A 66 2.45 -0.45 -10.42
C PHE A 66 2.09 1.02 -10.46
N SER A 67 2.72 1.77 -11.37
CA SER A 67 2.37 3.17 -11.61
C SER A 67 0.92 3.30 -12.09
N LYS A 68 0.30 4.48 -11.83
CA LYS A 68 -1.11 4.73 -12.18
C LYS A 68 -1.36 4.62 -13.70
N ASP A 69 -0.34 4.89 -14.52
CA ASP A 69 -0.38 4.78 -15.99
C ASP A 69 0.01 3.39 -16.52
N ASP A 70 0.20 2.42 -15.64
CA ASP A 70 0.59 1.03 -15.95
C ASP A 70 1.98 0.89 -16.65
N ARG A 71 2.81 1.95 -16.72
CA ARG A 71 4.10 1.94 -17.43
C ARG A 71 5.25 1.37 -16.63
N TYR A 72 5.20 1.49 -15.31
CA TYR A 72 6.28 1.12 -14.42
C TYR A 72 5.81 0.19 -13.31
N LEU A 73 6.73 -0.63 -12.85
CA LEU A 73 6.62 -1.44 -11.64
C LEU A 73 7.77 -1.05 -10.72
N ALA A 74 7.45 -0.62 -9.50
CA ALA A 74 8.43 -0.50 -8.42
C ALA A 74 8.36 -1.77 -7.57
N TYR A 75 9.52 -2.28 -7.15
CA TYR A 75 9.60 -3.37 -6.20
C TYR A 75 10.60 -3.06 -5.08
N ALA A 76 10.20 -3.41 -3.87
CA ALA A 76 11.06 -3.32 -2.69
C ALA A 76 11.63 -4.71 -2.39
N ALA A 77 12.94 -4.82 -2.35
CA ALA A 77 13.65 -6.08 -2.15
C ALA A 77 14.50 -6.04 -0.87
N ALA A 78 14.34 -7.05 -0.02
CA ALA A 78 15.16 -7.27 1.18
C ALA A 78 16.16 -8.38 0.95
N SER A 79 17.41 -8.19 1.41
CA SER A 79 18.46 -9.18 1.29
C SER A 79 18.70 -9.91 2.62
N ALA A 80 18.83 -11.24 2.54
CA ALA A 80 19.24 -12.11 3.65
C ALA A 80 18.46 -11.92 4.96
N GLY A 81 17.14 -11.66 4.88
CA GLY A 81 16.28 -11.48 6.05
C GLY A 81 16.44 -10.14 6.76
N SER A 82 17.09 -9.16 6.14
CA SER A 82 17.15 -7.79 6.64
C SER A 82 15.79 -7.10 6.54
N ASP A 83 15.48 -6.22 7.50
CA ASP A 83 14.35 -5.30 7.40
C ASP A 83 14.62 -4.11 6.48
N TRP A 84 15.88 -3.87 6.14
CA TRP A 84 16.24 -2.86 5.15
C TRP A 84 15.91 -3.35 3.76
N VAL A 85 15.18 -2.52 3.01
CA VAL A 85 14.81 -2.79 1.63
C VAL A 85 15.43 -1.77 0.69
N GLU A 86 15.61 -2.19 -0.55
CA GLU A 86 16.00 -1.35 -1.67
C GLU A 86 14.84 -1.31 -2.67
N ILE A 87 14.37 -0.11 -3.02
CA ILE A 87 13.33 0.05 -4.05
C ILE A 87 14.03 0.21 -5.40
N ARG A 88 13.58 -0.54 -6.38
CA ARG A 88 13.98 -0.48 -7.79
C ARG A 88 12.79 -0.38 -8.69
N VAL A 89 12.99 0.10 -9.91
CA VAL A 89 11.94 0.33 -10.89
C VAL A 89 12.20 -0.42 -12.19
N MET A 90 11.16 -0.97 -12.77
CA MET A 90 11.19 -1.65 -14.07
C MET A 90 10.10 -1.10 -15.00
N GLU A 91 10.35 -1.11 -16.29
CA GLU A 91 9.32 -0.87 -17.31
C GLU A 91 8.44 -2.12 -17.47
N THR A 92 7.13 -1.98 -17.36
CA THR A 92 6.18 -3.11 -17.47
C THR A 92 6.16 -3.73 -18.86
N ALA A 93 6.33 -2.93 -19.91
CA ALA A 93 6.29 -3.42 -21.29
C ALA A 93 7.54 -4.21 -21.70
N THR A 94 8.72 -3.76 -21.28
CA THR A 94 10.00 -4.33 -21.73
C THR A 94 10.68 -5.22 -20.70
N GLY A 95 10.36 -5.05 -19.41
CA GLY A 95 11.09 -5.67 -18.30
C GLY A 95 12.45 -5.02 -18.03
N ARG A 96 12.75 -3.90 -18.66
CA ARG A 96 14.00 -3.17 -18.44
C ARG A 96 14.01 -2.52 -17.06
N THR A 97 15.05 -2.80 -16.26
CA THR A 97 15.28 -2.09 -14.99
C THR A 97 15.81 -0.68 -15.27
N LEU A 98 15.24 0.31 -14.60
CA LEU A 98 15.71 1.69 -14.60
C LEU A 98 16.92 1.85 -13.67
N PRO A 99 17.67 2.96 -13.80
CA PRO A 99 18.83 3.23 -12.93
C PRO A 99 18.44 3.64 -11.50
N ASP A 100 17.16 3.90 -11.27
CA ASP A 100 16.60 4.37 -10.00
C ASP A 100 16.77 3.31 -8.91
N VAL A 101 17.44 3.67 -7.82
CA VAL A 101 17.71 2.80 -6.69
C VAL A 101 17.58 3.61 -5.41
N ILE A 102 16.56 3.28 -4.61
CA ILE A 102 16.30 3.93 -3.32
C ILE A 102 16.71 3.01 -2.20
N ARG A 103 17.59 3.47 -1.34
CA ARG A 103 18.13 2.74 -0.18
C ARG A 103 17.62 3.29 1.13
N TRP A 104 17.94 2.59 2.21
CA TRP A 104 17.63 2.97 3.59
C TRP A 104 16.13 3.12 3.85
N VAL A 105 15.38 2.22 3.22
CA VAL A 105 13.91 2.12 3.35
C VAL A 105 13.59 1.00 4.35
N LYS A 106 12.63 1.25 5.24
CA LYS A 106 11.99 0.25 6.11
C LYS A 106 10.51 0.58 6.25
N PHE A 107 9.68 -0.46 6.31
CA PHE A 107 8.22 -0.35 6.51
C PHE A 107 7.54 0.57 5.49
N SER A 108 8.05 0.58 4.27
CA SER A 108 7.55 1.40 3.17
C SER A 108 7.78 0.70 1.83
N GLY A 109 6.90 0.99 0.89
CA GLY A 109 7.02 0.70 -0.53
C GLY A 109 6.93 1.98 -1.34
N ALA A 110 6.73 1.87 -2.65
CA ALA A 110 6.54 3.00 -3.55
C ALA A 110 5.06 3.32 -3.72
N VAL A 111 4.64 4.53 -3.33
CA VAL A 111 3.29 5.07 -3.52
C VAL A 111 3.31 6.03 -4.70
N TRP A 112 2.86 5.56 -5.85
CA TRP A 112 2.97 6.27 -7.13
C TRP A 112 2.11 7.54 -7.20
N SER A 113 2.73 8.63 -7.65
CA SER A 113 2.07 9.88 -7.99
C SER A 113 2.85 10.64 -9.07
N GLY A 114 2.15 11.15 -10.08
CA GLY A 114 2.76 11.91 -11.17
C GLY A 114 3.90 11.15 -11.86
N GLU A 115 5.07 11.79 -11.96
CA GLU A 115 6.28 11.25 -12.61
C GLU A 115 7.20 10.48 -11.63
N GLY A 116 6.69 10.10 -10.45
CA GLY A 116 7.50 9.45 -9.43
C GLY A 116 6.66 8.75 -8.36
N PHE A 117 7.20 8.65 -7.15
CA PHE A 117 6.52 8.01 -6.04
C PHE A 117 6.97 8.58 -4.68
N TYR A 118 6.07 8.51 -3.72
CA TYR A 118 6.38 8.74 -2.31
C TYR A 118 6.93 7.46 -1.69
N TYR A 119 7.88 7.62 -0.76
CA TYR A 119 8.39 6.52 0.06
C TYR A 119 8.81 7.06 1.43
N SER A 120 8.95 6.17 2.41
CA SER A 120 9.47 6.53 3.73
C SER A 120 10.81 5.86 3.94
N GLY A 121 11.79 6.65 4.35
CA GLY A 121 13.16 6.23 4.49
C GLY A 121 13.86 6.88 5.68
N TYR A 122 15.09 6.47 5.87
CA TYR A 122 15.98 6.95 6.92
C TYR A 122 17.26 7.50 6.30
N ASP A 123 17.97 8.32 7.05
CA ASP A 123 19.35 8.66 6.68
C ASP A 123 20.21 7.40 6.71
N GLU A 124 21.31 7.38 5.96
CA GLU A 124 22.23 6.24 5.94
C GLU A 124 22.71 5.90 7.35
N PRO A 125 22.41 4.70 7.87
CA PRO A 125 22.81 4.34 9.23
C PRO A 125 24.30 4.08 9.33
N ASP A 126 24.86 4.26 10.53
CA ASP A 126 26.22 3.82 10.82
C ASP A 126 26.32 2.29 10.57
N ARG A 127 27.34 1.88 9.81
CA ARG A 127 27.58 0.47 9.49
C ARG A 127 27.71 -0.43 10.73
N ALA A 128 28.27 0.11 11.82
CA ALA A 128 28.39 -0.62 13.08
C ALA A 128 27.05 -0.85 13.78
N GLN A 129 26.03 -0.06 13.45
CA GLN A 129 24.69 -0.10 14.05
C GLN A 129 23.62 -0.64 13.12
N LEU A 130 23.98 -1.05 11.90
CA LEU A 130 23.05 -1.44 10.84
C LEU A 130 22.01 -2.50 11.28
N LEU A 131 22.41 -3.47 12.12
CA LEU A 131 21.55 -4.57 12.58
C LEU A 131 21.08 -4.42 14.02
N SER A 132 21.66 -3.52 14.82
CA SER A 132 21.39 -3.39 16.25
C SER A 132 20.93 -1.99 16.67
N GLY A 133 21.08 -1.00 15.81
CA GLY A 133 20.65 0.37 16.08
C GLY A 133 19.14 0.53 16.09
N GLN A 134 18.65 1.41 16.97
CA GLN A 134 17.26 1.85 16.94
C GLN A 134 17.04 2.74 15.71
N ASN A 135 16.04 2.42 14.89
CA ASN A 135 15.66 3.29 13.78
C ASN A 135 14.99 4.55 14.33
N ARG A 136 15.47 5.70 13.90
CA ARG A 136 15.01 7.03 14.36
C ARG A 136 14.90 7.97 13.17
N ASP A 137 14.02 8.95 13.30
CA ASP A 137 13.90 10.06 12.35
C ASP A 137 13.50 9.59 10.94
N GLN A 138 12.50 8.69 10.86
CA GLN A 138 11.91 8.32 9.58
C GLN A 138 11.33 9.57 8.92
N LYS A 139 11.52 9.68 7.62
CA LYS A 139 11.06 10.82 6.80
C LYS A 139 10.29 10.32 5.59
N VAL A 140 9.35 11.11 5.10
CA VAL A 140 8.68 10.90 3.83
C VAL A 140 9.38 11.71 2.75
N TYR A 141 9.70 11.05 1.64
CA TYR A 141 10.33 11.65 0.47
C TYR A 141 9.46 11.44 -0.79
N TYR A 142 9.68 12.29 -1.77
CA TYR A 142 9.20 12.09 -3.12
C TYR A 142 10.39 11.90 -4.06
N HIS A 143 10.45 10.75 -4.72
CA HIS A 143 11.43 10.42 -5.74
C HIS A 143 10.84 10.63 -7.12
N ARG A 144 11.53 11.41 -7.96
CA ARG A 144 11.20 11.58 -9.36
C ARG A 144 12.00 10.56 -10.19
N LEU A 145 11.34 9.82 -11.06
CA LEU A 145 12.02 8.84 -11.91
C LEU A 145 13.15 9.48 -12.74
N GLY A 146 14.29 8.78 -12.80
CA GLY A 146 15.46 9.21 -13.56
C GLY A 146 16.35 10.21 -12.82
N THR A 147 16.08 10.55 -11.55
CA THR A 147 16.96 11.38 -10.72
C THR A 147 17.74 10.53 -9.71
N ALA A 148 18.78 11.10 -9.11
CA ALA A 148 19.48 10.43 -8.01
C ALA A 148 18.69 10.55 -6.70
N GLN A 149 18.74 9.55 -5.82
CA GLN A 149 18.10 9.60 -4.48
C GLN A 149 18.53 10.83 -3.66
N ALA A 150 19.75 11.34 -3.86
CA ALA A 150 20.22 12.53 -3.17
C ALA A 150 19.47 13.82 -3.55
N ASP A 151 18.74 13.79 -4.68
CA ASP A 151 17.93 14.90 -5.18
C ASP A 151 16.44 14.76 -4.77
N ASP A 152 16.10 13.76 -3.97
CA ASP A 152 14.74 13.50 -3.53
C ASP A 152 14.19 14.63 -2.65
N ILE A 153 12.93 14.95 -2.86
CA ILE A 153 12.27 16.05 -2.15
C ILE A 153 11.81 15.54 -0.78
N LEU A 154 12.29 16.16 0.29
CA LEU A 154 11.77 15.92 1.64
C LEU A 154 10.35 16.46 1.73
N ILE A 155 9.38 15.60 2.01
CA ILE A 155 7.97 15.94 2.14
C ILE A 155 7.59 16.18 3.60
N TYR A 156 8.03 15.26 4.50
CA TYR A 156 7.70 15.35 5.91
C TYR A 156 8.76 14.69 6.79
N GLY A 157 8.95 15.24 7.98
CA GLY A 157 9.74 14.66 9.06
C GLY A 157 9.37 15.34 10.38
N ASP A 158 9.48 14.61 11.49
CA ASP A 158 9.15 15.09 12.84
C ASP A 158 10.30 14.78 13.81
N PRO A 159 11.27 15.68 13.95
CA PRO A 159 12.42 15.48 14.83
C PRO A 159 12.05 15.52 16.34
N GLU A 160 10.89 16.04 16.69
CA GLU A 160 10.41 16.03 18.09
C GLU A 160 9.94 14.63 18.52
N HIS A 161 9.50 13.80 17.56
CA HIS A 161 9.03 12.44 17.78
C HIS A 161 9.79 11.43 16.92
N PRO A 162 11.08 11.21 17.18
CA PRO A 162 11.98 10.48 16.28
C PRO A 162 11.67 8.99 16.11
N LEU A 163 10.74 8.42 16.91
CA LEU A 163 10.36 7.01 16.83
C LEU A 163 9.07 6.77 16.06
N ARG A 164 8.42 7.82 15.57
CA ARG A 164 7.22 7.69 14.74
C ARG A 164 7.55 7.13 13.37
N TYR A 165 6.59 6.41 12.84
CA TYR A 165 6.58 5.94 11.45
C TYR A 165 5.64 6.82 10.64
N PHE A 166 6.01 7.05 9.38
CA PHE A 166 5.24 7.89 8.48
C PHE A 166 4.98 7.18 7.16
N SER A 167 3.82 7.45 6.55
CA SER A 167 3.53 7.09 5.16
C SER A 167 2.93 8.30 4.46
N GLY A 168 3.40 8.63 3.27
CA GLY A 168 2.94 9.77 2.48
C GLY A 168 2.22 9.32 1.21
N TRP A 169 1.13 10.02 0.86
CA TRP A 169 0.45 9.80 -0.42
C TRP A 169 -0.30 11.06 -0.86
N GLU A 170 -0.64 11.11 -2.12
CA GLU A 170 -1.40 12.19 -2.74
C GLU A 170 -2.77 11.69 -3.17
N SER A 171 -3.80 12.53 -3.04
CA SER A 171 -5.13 12.22 -3.59
C SER A 171 -5.06 11.95 -5.09
N ASP A 172 -5.99 11.16 -5.62
CA ASP A 172 -5.97 10.77 -7.04
C ASP A 172 -6.12 11.95 -8.00
N ASP A 173 -6.75 13.02 -7.56
CA ASP A 173 -6.89 14.27 -8.29
C ASP A 173 -5.70 15.24 -8.14
N GLY A 174 -4.68 14.86 -7.34
CA GLY A 174 -3.47 15.65 -7.13
C GLY A 174 -3.65 16.90 -6.29
N ARG A 175 -4.79 17.09 -5.60
CA ARG A 175 -5.08 18.32 -4.86
C ARG A 175 -4.59 18.30 -3.42
N TRP A 176 -4.55 17.13 -2.80
CA TRP A 176 -4.26 16.95 -1.39
C TRP A 176 -3.08 16.01 -1.17
N LEU A 177 -2.18 16.41 -0.31
CA LEU A 177 -1.06 15.60 0.17
C LEU A 177 -1.31 15.22 1.62
N PHE A 178 -1.16 13.93 1.92
CA PHE A 178 -1.41 13.36 3.23
C PHE A 178 -0.16 12.70 3.81
N VAL A 179 -0.10 12.68 5.13
CA VAL A 179 0.85 11.88 5.90
C VAL A 179 0.09 11.14 6.98
N LEU A 180 0.26 9.82 7.04
CA LEU A 180 -0.18 8.98 8.15
C LEU A 180 1.01 8.82 9.10
N ALA A 181 0.82 9.15 10.38
CA ALA A 181 1.79 8.93 11.43
C ALA A 181 1.32 7.81 12.37
N SER A 182 2.25 6.96 12.84
CA SER A 182 1.98 5.91 13.83
C SER A 182 3.14 5.79 14.82
N GLU A 183 2.82 5.38 16.06
CA GLU A 183 3.81 5.16 17.14
C GLU A 183 3.99 3.66 17.45
N GLY A 184 3.14 2.80 16.89
CA GLY A 184 3.14 1.37 17.15
C GLY A 184 2.32 0.59 16.12
N THR A 185 1.78 -0.54 16.56
CA THR A 185 0.97 -1.43 15.71
C THR A 185 -0.51 -1.05 15.65
N SER A 186 -0.94 -0.12 16.49
CA SER A 186 -2.31 0.41 16.55
C SER A 186 -2.28 1.90 16.86
N GLY A 187 -3.32 2.60 16.46
CA GLY A 187 -3.44 4.04 16.59
C GLY A 187 -2.64 4.79 15.53
N SER A 188 -3.28 5.79 14.92
CA SER A 188 -2.65 6.61 13.87
C SER A 188 -3.19 8.03 13.89
N GLU A 189 -2.40 8.95 13.37
CA GLU A 189 -2.74 10.34 13.15
C GLU A 189 -2.67 10.65 11.66
N VAL A 190 -3.60 11.42 11.14
CA VAL A 190 -3.60 11.86 9.73
C VAL A 190 -3.33 13.35 9.65
N LEU A 191 -2.28 13.70 8.91
CA LEU A 191 -1.95 15.09 8.57
C LEU A 191 -2.23 15.33 7.09
N PHE A 192 -2.49 16.58 6.73
CA PHE A 192 -2.77 16.94 5.34
C PHE A 192 -2.38 18.39 5.02
N ARG A 193 -2.21 18.67 3.73
CA ARG A 193 -2.09 20.02 3.15
C ARG A 193 -2.50 20.01 1.68
N PRO A 194 -2.77 21.17 1.05
CA PRO A 194 -2.83 21.25 -0.41
C PRO A 194 -1.52 20.79 -1.03
N ALA A 195 -1.60 20.00 -2.11
CA ALA A 195 -0.41 19.43 -2.75
C ALA A 195 0.40 20.48 -3.52
N ASP A 196 -0.28 21.50 -4.07
CA ASP A 196 0.30 22.59 -4.86
C ASP A 196 0.90 23.73 -4.04
N LYS A 197 0.84 23.63 -2.67
CA LYS A 197 1.32 24.67 -1.77
C LYS A 197 2.37 24.14 -0.82
N GLU A 198 3.43 24.90 -0.62
CA GLU A 198 4.45 24.65 0.42
C GLU A 198 3.99 25.20 1.79
N GLU A 199 2.78 24.80 2.21
CA GLU A 199 2.25 25.12 3.53
C GLU A 199 2.63 24.01 4.54
N PRO A 200 2.74 24.33 5.84
CA PRO A 200 2.90 23.30 6.87
C PRO A 200 1.73 22.30 6.85
N PHE A 201 2.03 21.05 7.13
CA PHE A 201 0.99 20.05 7.35
C PHE A 201 0.13 20.42 8.56
N ARG A 202 -1.17 20.23 8.44
CA ARG A 202 -2.15 20.39 9.51
C ARG A 202 -2.65 19.03 9.94
N THR A 203 -2.87 18.83 11.23
CA THR A 203 -3.50 17.61 11.72
C THR A 203 -4.98 17.59 11.32
N LEU A 204 -5.38 16.53 10.65
CA LEU A 204 -6.77 16.27 10.25
C LEU A 204 -7.48 15.38 11.28
N LEU A 205 -6.85 14.27 11.63
CA LEU A 205 -7.34 13.31 12.63
C LEU A 205 -6.23 13.11 13.65
N ALA A 206 -6.47 13.55 14.88
CA ALA A 206 -5.45 13.67 15.91
C ALA A 206 -5.38 12.47 16.85
N GLY A 207 -4.17 12.18 17.29
CA GLY A 207 -3.87 11.25 18.37
C GLY A 207 -3.81 9.79 17.93
N PHE A 208 -3.28 8.96 18.85
CA PHE A 208 -2.97 7.54 18.60
C PHE A 208 -3.88 6.59 19.39
N ALA A 209 -5.02 7.09 19.91
CA ALA A 209 -5.99 6.26 20.62
C ALA A 209 -6.85 5.41 19.68
N ASN A 210 -7.02 5.86 18.45
CA ASN A 210 -7.83 5.21 17.43
C ASN A 210 -7.02 4.93 16.16
N ASP A 211 -7.47 3.93 15.41
CA ASP A 211 -6.96 3.64 14.07
C ASP A 211 -7.71 4.50 13.05
N TYR A 212 -6.96 5.09 12.14
CA TYR A 212 -7.48 5.76 10.96
C TYR A 212 -6.80 5.17 9.73
N ALA A 213 -7.52 4.33 8.99
CA ALA A 213 -7.04 3.75 7.74
C ALA A 213 -7.66 4.49 6.56
N PRO A 214 -6.94 5.38 5.88
CA PRO A 214 -7.42 6.08 4.70
C PRO A 214 -7.78 5.12 3.58
N VAL A 215 -8.93 5.35 2.95
CA VAL A 215 -9.46 4.55 1.85
C VAL A 215 -9.31 5.29 0.53
N GLU A 216 -9.81 6.52 0.48
CA GLU A 216 -9.86 7.32 -0.73
C GLU A 216 -10.10 8.79 -0.36
N CYS A 217 -9.56 9.70 -1.16
CA CYS A 217 -9.97 11.11 -1.15
C CYS A 217 -10.81 11.38 -2.41
N ARG A 218 -12.07 11.76 -2.21
CA ARG A 218 -13.02 12.03 -3.30
C ARG A 218 -13.83 13.27 -3.00
N ASP A 219 -13.95 14.18 -3.97
CA ASP A 219 -14.72 15.42 -3.85
C ASP A 219 -14.39 16.20 -2.57
N ASP A 220 -13.10 16.43 -2.30
CA ASP A 220 -12.56 17.06 -1.08
C ASP A 220 -12.96 16.38 0.24
N LYS A 221 -13.32 15.11 0.21
CA LYS A 221 -13.62 14.31 1.41
C LYS A 221 -12.69 13.12 1.50
N LEU A 222 -12.03 12.99 2.64
CA LEU A 222 -11.24 11.80 2.96
C LEU A 222 -12.13 10.75 3.62
N TYR A 223 -12.22 9.58 3.00
CA TYR A 223 -12.89 8.40 3.55
C TYR A 223 -11.88 7.58 4.36
N VAL A 224 -12.27 7.18 5.57
CA VAL A 224 -11.41 6.42 6.48
C VAL A 224 -12.18 5.30 7.15
N VAL A 225 -11.58 4.15 7.27
CA VAL A 225 -12.00 3.09 8.18
C VAL A 225 -11.41 3.39 9.54
N THR A 226 -12.25 3.38 10.59
CA THR A 226 -11.80 3.75 11.94
C THR A 226 -12.56 3.01 13.03
N ASN A 227 -11.89 2.78 14.16
CA ASN A 227 -12.48 2.30 15.40
C ASN A 227 -12.90 3.44 16.35
N ASP A 228 -12.77 4.70 15.95
CA ASP A 228 -13.27 5.82 16.73
C ASP A 228 -14.77 5.70 16.97
N SER A 229 -15.16 5.52 18.26
CA SER A 229 -16.53 5.27 18.69
C SER A 229 -17.20 4.07 18.01
N ALA A 230 -16.43 3.07 17.56
CA ALA A 230 -16.88 1.90 16.79
C ALA A 230 -15.90 0.72 16.96
N ALA A 231 -16.10 -0.13 17.98
CA ALA A 231 -15.17 -1.22 18.30
C ALA A 231 -14.97 -2.23 17.16
N ASN A 232 -16.00 -2.46 16.33
CA ASN A 232 -15.96 -3.31 15.13
C ASN A 232 -15.68 -2.51 13.85
N TYR A 233 -15.16 -1.30 13.98
CA TYR A 233 -14.89 -0.33 12.91
C TYR A 233 -16.14 0.15 12.17
N ARG A 234 -16.01 1.34 11.61
CA ARG A 234 -16.98 2.00 10.72
C ARG A 234 -16.24 2.66 9.57
N LEU A 235 -16.94 2.92 8.49
CA LEU A 235 -16.47 3.85 7.47
C LEU A 235 -17.00 5.24 7.79
N ALA A 236 -16.10 6.20 7.88
CA ALA A 236 -16.41 7.60 8.07
C ALA A 236 -15.77 8.46 6.97
N ARG A 237 -16.22 9.69 6.83
CA ARG A 237 -15.61 10.71 5.95
C ARG A 237 -15.40 12.02 6.68
N ILE A 238 -14.44 12.81 6.25
CA ILE A 238 -14.17 14.15 6.74
C ILE A 238 -13.97 15.11 5.57
N ASP A 239 -14.61 16.29 5.64
CA ASP A 239 -14.46 17.35 4.64
C ASP A 239 -13.11 18.06 4.84
N LEU A 240 -12.31 18.16 3.80
CA LEU A 240 -10.95 18.76 3.84
C LEU A 240 -10.97 20.29 3.75
N LEU A 241 -12.04 20.87 3.16
CA LEU A 241 -12.20 22.32 3.07
C LEU A 241 -12.65 22.90 4.41
N GLU A 242 -13.56 22.18 5.11
CA GLU A 242 -14.07 22.56 6.44
C GLU A 242 -14.05 21.37 7.40
N PRO A 243 -12.88 20.97 7.95
CA PRO A 243 -12.80 19.81 8.84
C PRO A 243 -13.52 20.08 10.17
N ARG A 244 -14.72 19.51 10.32
CA ARG A 244 -15.57 19.68 11.53
C ARG A 244 -15.73 18.39 12.34
N GLY A 245 -15.07 17.31 11.93
CA GLY A 245 -15.16 15.98 12.54
C GLY A 245 -15.61 14.91 11.54
N LEU A 246 -15.62 13.66 12.02
CA LEU A 246 -15.95 12.50 11.21
C LEU A 246 -17.47 12.34 11.07
N GLU A 247 -17.94 12.28 9.82
CA GLU A 247 -19.30 11.90 9.45
C GLU A 247 -19.34 10.39 9.14
N THR A 248 -20.25 9.65 9.76
CA THR A 248 -20.41 8.22 9.50
C THR A 248 -21.04 7.99 8.12
N VAL A 249 -20.38 7.20 7.28
CA VAL A 249 -20.89 6.75 5.98
C VAL A 249 -21.51 5.35 6.11
N ILE A 250 -20.78 4.40 6.70
CA ILE A 250 -21.27 3.06 7.00
C ILE A 250 -21.08 2.85 8.50
N ALA A 251 -22.17 2.68 9.23
CA ALA A 251 -22.15 2.49 10.65
C ALA A 251 -21.51 1.16 11.05
N GLU A 252 -20.99 1.11 12.28
CA GLU A 252 -20.52 -0.12 12.90
C GLU A 252 -21.59 -1.22 12.85
N HIS A 253 -21.17 -2.44 12.51
CA HIS A 253 -22.01 -3.62 12.65
C HIS A 253 -21.81 -4.24 14.04
N PRO A 254 -22.88 -4.57 14.80
CA PRO A 254 -22.74 -5.04 16.18
C PRO A 254 -21.98 -6.36 16.30
N ASP A 255 -22.05 -7.24 15.31
CA ASP A 255 -21.49 -8.59 15.36
C ASP A 255 -20.35 -8.84 14.36
N ASP A 256 -20.17 -7.96 13.37
CA ASP A 256 -19.23 -8.16 12.27
C ASP A 256 -18.13 -7.11 12.30
N LEU A 257 -16.89 -7.55 12.21
CA LEU A 257 -15.73 -6.67 12.07
C LEU A 257 -15.62 -6.15 10.63
N LEU A 258 -15.64 -4.83 10.44
CA LEU A 258 -15.31 -4.22 9.15
C LEU A 258 -13.79 -4.30 8.94
N GLU A 259 -13.33 -5.22 8.08
CA GLU A 259 -11.89 -5.46 7.86
C GLU A 259 -11.29 -4.56 6.80
N ALA A 260 -12.03 -4.26 5.74
CA ALA A 260 -11.50 -3.45 4.63
C ALA A 260 -12.62 -2.82 3.80
N VAL A 261 -12.29 -1.68 3.21
CA VAL A 261 -13.09 -1.01 2.19
C VAL A 261 -12.20 -0.73 0.99
N ALA A 262 -12.65 -1.08 -0.21
CA ALA A 262 -11.95 -0.80 -1.46
C ALA A 262 -12.87 -0.01 -2.40
N PRO A 263 -12.44 1.16 -2.90
CA PRO A 263 -13.18 1.89 -3.93
C PRO A 263 -13.03 1.19 -5.29
N GLY A 264 -14.03 1.33 -6.16
CA GLY A 264 -13.93 0.84 -7.53
C GLY A 264 -15.25 0.76 -8.28
N GLY A 265 -15.22 1.18 -9.55
CA GLY A 265 -16.38 1.21 -10.43
C GLY A 265 -17.49 2.15 -9.95
N GLY A 266 -17.13 3.24 -9.26
CA GLY A 266 -18.07 4.20 -8.69
C GLY A 266 -18.78 3.72 -7.42
N TYR A 267 -18.26 2.69 -6.75
CA TYR A 267 -18.83 2.08 -5.54
C TYR A 267 -17.75 1.78 -4.51
N LEU A 268 -18.21 1.51 -3.28
CA LEU A 268 -17.40 0.99 -2.18
C LEU A 268 -17.68 -0.51 -2.03
N TRP A 269 -16.63 -1.29 -2.06
CA TRP A 269 -16.67 -2.72 -1.78
C TRP A 269 -16.20 -2.94 -0.37
N VAL A 270 -17.05 -3.50 0.48
CA VAL A 270 -16.85 -3.57 1.93
C VAL A 270 -16.73 -5.02 2.35
N LYS A 271 -15.61 -5.35 2.99
CA LYS A 271 -15.31 -6.69 3.50
C LYS A 271 -15.50 -6.73 5.00
N TYR A 272 -16.33 -7.66 5.45
CA TYR A 272 -16.54 -7.96 6.86
C TYR A 272 -16.01 -9.34 7.22
N LEU A 273 -15.56 -9.48 8.46
CA LEU A 273 -15.32 -10.77 9.09
C LEU A 273 -16.52 -11.13 9.97
N ARG A 274 -17.17 -12.24 9.66
CA ARG A 274 -18.29 -12.82 10.42
C ARG A 274 -18.05 -14.30 10.67
N ASN A 275 -17.99 -14.73 11.94
CA ASN A 275 -17.81 -16.14 12.28
C ASN A 275 -16.63 -16.81 11.53
N ALA A 276 -15.46 -16.18 11.53
CA ALA A 276 -14.23 -16.63 10.85
C ALA A 276 -14.36 -16.81 9.32
N GLN A 277 -15.29 -16.14 8.67
CA GLN A 277 -15.44 -16.11 7.21
C GLN A 277 -15.68 -14.69 6.72
N ASN A 278 -15.24 -14.37 5.50
CA ASN A 278 -15.51 -13.07 4.92
C ASN A 278 -16.91 -12.99 4.29
N LYS A 279 -17.47 -11.80 4.37
CA LYS A 279 -18.64 -11.34 3.63
C LYS A 279 -18.28 -10.07 2.91
N ILE A 280 -18.71 -9.95 1.66
CA ILE A 280 -18.43 -8.76 0.85
C ILE A 280 -19.74 -8.16 0.39
N TYR A 281 -19.84 -6.85 0.55
CA TYR A 281 -21.03 -6.08 0.17
C TYR A 281 -20.62 -4.89 -0.69
N LYS A 282 -21.49 -4.52 -1.61
CA LYS A 282 -21.37 -3.33 -2.46
C LYS A 282 -22.21 -2.21 -1.88
N TYR A 283 -21.61 -1.03 -1.69
CA TYR A 283 -22.25 0.19 -1.19
C TYR A 283 -22.03 1.35 -2.17
N ASP A 284 -22.93 2.34 -2.15
CA ASP A 284 -22.64 3.64 -2.72
C ASP A 284 -21.84 4.52 -1.74
N TYR A 285 -21.42 5.69 -2.19
CA TYR A 285 -20.67 6.64 -1.36
C TYR A 285 -21.50 7.37 -0.29
N GLU A 286 -22.82 7.19 -0.32
CA GLU A 286 -23.74 7.66 0.74
C GLU A 286 -24.01 6.58 1.80
N GLY A 287 -23.38 5.41 1.69
CA GLY A 287 -23.49 4.32 2.65
C GLY A 287 -24.71 3.42 2.46
N ASN A 288 -25.39 3.49 1.32
CA ASN A 288 -26.51 2.61 1.03
C ASN A 288 -25.99 1.30 0.41
N ARG A 289 -26.36 0.17 1.02
CA ARG A 289 -26.03 -1.15 0.49
C ARG A 289 -26.77 -1.42 -0.81
N GLN A 290 -26.03 -1.75 -1.86
CA GLN A 290 -26.54 -1.98 -3.20
C GLN A 290 -26.69 -3.47 -3.52
N ALA A 291 -25.74 -4.30 -3.07
CA ALA A 291 -25.76 -5.73 -3.35
C ALA A 291 -24.88 -6.54 -2.36
N ASP A 292 -25.16 -7.83 -2.31
CA ASP A 292 -24.28 -8.84 -1.73
C ASP A 292 -23.40 -9.41 -2.83
N VAL A 293 -22.12 -9.64 -2.52
CA VAL A 293 -21.20 -10.32 -3.42
C VAL A 293 -21.16 -11.81 -3.05
N PRO A 294 -21.70 -12.70 -3.88
CA PRO A 294 -21.64 -14.12 -3.58
C PRO A 294 -20.21 -14.63 -3.69
N LEU A 295 -19.73 -15.27 -2.62
CA LEU A 295 -18.44 -15.94 -2.63
C LEU A 295 -18.63 -17.42 -3.02
N PRO A 296 -17.66 -18.04 -3.74
CA PRO A 296 -17.80 -19.40 -4.25
C PRO A 296 -17.82 -20.46 -3.15
N ALA A 297 -17.25 -20.14 -1.97
CA ALA A 297 -17.18 -21.04 -0.82
C ALA A 297 -17.07 -20.26 0.50
N ILE A 298 -17.21 -20.96 1.62
CA ILE A 298 -16.87 -20.45 2.96
C ILE A 298 -15.35 -20.33 3.05
N GLY A 299 -14.86 -19.17 3.49
CA GLY A 299 -13.42 -18.94 3.64
C GLY A 299 -13.06 -17.48 3.81
N SER A 300 -11.77 -17.21 3.67
CA SER A 300 -11.18 -15.88 3.75
C SER A 300 -10.88 -15.34 2.35
N VAL A 301 -11.01 -14.03 2.18
CA VAL A 301 -10.61 -13.29 0.98
C VAL A 301 -9.34 -12.52 1.33
N PRO A 302 -8.14 -13.06 1.00
CA PRO A 302 -6.86 -12.52 1.48
C PRO A 302 -6.51 -11.18 0.83
N SER A 303 -6.86 -10.98 -0.43
CA SER A 303 -6.68 -9.72 -1.14
C SER A 303 -8.02 -9.22 -1.69
N PHE A 304 -8.20 -7.92 -1.63
CA PHE A 304 -9.45 -7.29 -1.99
C PHE A 304 -9.19 -5.88 -2.51
N GLY A 305 -9.60 -5.62 -3.73
CA GLY A 305 -9.45 -4.33 -4.38
C GLY A 305 -10.02 -4.34 -5.78
N CYS A 306 -10.35 -3.19 -6.29
CA CYS A 306 -10.72 -3.00 -7.68
C CYS A 306 -10.18 -1.67 -8.20
N LYS A 307 -10.25 -1.48 -9.51
CA LYS A 307 -9.92 -0.20 -10.16
C LYS A 307 -11.20 0.54 -10.49
N ASP A 308 -11.16 1.85 -10.44
CA ASP A 308 -12.26 2.72 -10.84
C ASP A 308 -12.46 2.77 -12.38
N ARG A 309 -11.56 2.09 -13.13
CA ARG A 309 -11.55 2.08 -14.60
C ARG A 309 -11.55 0.68 -15.17
#